data_3b809e043cb9d647ff70da09eaeabeef
#
_entry.id   3b809e043cb9d647ff70da09eaeabeef
#
_cell.length_a   1.000
_cell.length_b   1.000
_cell.length_c   1.000
_cell.angle_alpha   90.00
_cell.angle_beta   90.00
_cell.angle_gamma   90.00
#
_symmetry.space_group_name_H-M   'P 1'
#
loop_
_entity.id
_entity.type
_entity.pdbx_description
1 polymer ?
#
loop_
_entity_poly.entity_id
_entity_poly.type
_entity_poly.pdbx_seq_one_letter_code
_entity_poly.pdbx_strand_id
1 'polypeptide(L)'
;MESLLKGLYIVSTPIGNLEDITFRAIKTLKKSDFILCEDTRHSLKLLNNFDIKNKLIPYHKFNEKKSVKKIIRYLNEGKILSLISDAGTPALSDPGNIIINECIKENINIFVVPGPSSVTAAMSLSGFGEKFTFHGFLPKTENELEKNLKKLKNDKYSLIFFTPAIKINFYIKFFKKYFSGRNIFIAREMTKKHETYYRDNIDKIVMFDIPLKGELTIVISPKIKKDLPTSNYSKIEKQVKKYAKKSYTVKDIIKLITKKNNVPKKIIYNFYLKYKK
;
A
#
# COMPACT_ATOMS: atom_id res chain seq x y z
N MET A 1 30.26 -20.63 6.87
CA MET A 1 28.85 -20.16 6.66
C MET A 1 28.33 -19.66 8.00
N GLU A 2 27.93 -18.38 8.08
CA GLU A 2 27.37 -17.84 9.33
C GLU A 2 26.11 -18.60 9.76
N SER A 3 26.07 -18.99 11.03
CA SER A 3 24.87 -19.54 11.67
C SER A 3 23.82 -18.45 11.81
N LEU A 4 22.52 -18.79 11.66
CA LEU A 4 21.46 -17.86 12.01
C LEU A 4 21.44 -17.62 13.53
N LEU A 5 21.13 -16.41 13.93
CA LEU A 5 20.86 -16.09 15.33
C LEU A 5 19.52 -16.70 15.77
N LYS A 6 19.44 -17.07 17.04
CA LYS A 6 18.20 -17.59 17.65
C LYS A 6 17.12 -16.52 17.70
N GLY A 7 15.89 -16.87 17.33
CA GLY A 7 14.76 -15.95 17.34
C GLY A 7 13.71 -16.21 16.26
N LEU A 8 12.80 -15.26 16.09
CA LEU A 8 11.72 -15.28 15.12
C LEU A 8 12.14 -14.52 13.85
N TYR A 9 12.03 -15.15 12.69
CA TYR A 9 12.29 -14.57 11.38
C TYR A 9 10.98 -14.29 10.64
N ILE A 10 10.71 -13.05 10.30
CA ILE A 10 9.58 -12.65 9.45
C ILE A 10 10.06 -12.70 8.00
N VAL A 11 9.60 -13.68 7.23
CA VAL A 11 10.14 -14.00 5.92
C VAL A 11 9.10 -13.74 4.84
N SER A 12 9.38 -12.80 3.94
CA SER A 12 8.51 -12.53 2.79
C SER A 12 8.63 -13.66 1.76
N THR A 13 7.49 -14.04 1.19
CA THR A 13 7.35 -15.08 0.16
C THR A 13 6.85 -14.49 -1.16
N PRO A 14 6.98 -15.19 -2.29
CA PRO A 14 6.47 -14.72 -3.58
C PRO A 14 4.98 -14.37 -3.55
N ILE A 15 4.59 -13.37 -4.34
CA ILE A 15 3.18 -12.96 -4.49
C ILE A 15 2.50 -13.63 -5.72
N GLY A 16 3.26 -14.39 -6.49
CA GLY A 16 2.75 -15.07 -7.69
C GLY A 16 3.83 -15.82 -8.47
N ASN A 17 5.01 -15.22 -8.66
CA ASN A 17 6.14 -15.84 -9.34
C ASN A 17 7.14 -16.39 -8.32
N LEU A 18 7.44 -17.69 -8.38
CA LEU A 18 8.39 -18.34 -7.47
C LEU A 18 9.79 -17.76 -7.56
N GLU A 19 10.19 -17.21 -8.71
CA GLU A 19 11.51 -16.59 -8.91
C GLU A 19 11.70 -15.29 -8.10
N ASP A 20 10.61 -14.70 -7.60
CA ASP A 20 10.69 -13.50 -6.74
C ASP A 20 11.18 -13.81 -5.32
N ILE A 21 11.34 -15.07 -4.94
CA ILE A 21 11.90 -15.43 -3.62
C ILE A 21 13.36 -15.00 -3.52
N THR A 22 13.73 -14.43 -2.39
CA THR A 22 15.13 -14.04 -2.19
C THR A 22 16.01 -15.24 -1.78
N PHE A 23 17.27 -15.25 -2.20
CA PHE A 23 18.25 -16.25 -1.75
C PHE A 23 18.34 -16.31 -0.21
N ARG A 24 18.20 -15.15 0.46
CA ARG A 24 18.21 -15.08 1.92
C ARG A 24 16.96 -15.73 2.52
N ALA A 25 15.80 -15.60 1.90
CA ALA A 25 14.59 -16.28 2.34
C ALA A 25 14.75 -17.80 2.28
N ILE A 26 15.22 -18.34 1.17
CA ILE A 26 15.49 -19.78 1.00
C ILE A 26 16.47 -20.27 2.08
N LYS A 27 17.61 -19.55 2.26
CA LYS A 27 18.62 -19.90 3.25
C LYS A 27 18.08 -19.89 4.68
N THR A 28 17.26 -18.87 5.02
CA THR A 28 16.65 -18.73 6.35
C THR A 28 15.64 -19.84 6.59
N LEU A 29 14.75 -20.10 5.65
CA LEU A 29 13.76 -21.16 5.75
C LEU A 29 14.42 -22.55 5.91
N LYS A 30 15.47 -22.85 5.13
CA LYS A 30 16.22 -24.13 5.27
C LYS A 30 16.86 -24.32 6.65
N LYS A 31 17.25 -23.22 7.30
CA LYS A 31 17.94 -23.27 8.62
C LYS A 31 16.98 -23.13 9.81
N SER A 32 15.70 -22.90 9.59
CA SER A 32 14.70 -22.79 10.66
C SER A 32 14.37 -24.17 11.25
N ASP A 33 14.22 -24.27 12.55
CA ASP A 33 13.71 -25.49 13.21
C ASP A 33 12.23 -25.72 12.88
N PHE A 34 11.46 -24.62 12.80
CA PHE A 34 10.04 -24.66 12.47
C PHE A 34 9.66 -23.48 11.56
N ILE A 35 8.67 -23.70 10.70
CA ILE A 35 8.09 -22.66 9.85
C ILE A 35 6.61 -22.51 10.24
N LEU A 36 6.25 -21.30 10.70
CA LEU A 36 4.87 -20.91 10.97
C LEU A 36 4.24 -20.45 9.65
N CYS A 37 3.08 -20.99 9.27
CA CYS A 37 2.41 -20.67 8.01
C CYS A 37 0.90 -20.72 8.14
N GLU A 38 0.19 -19.97 7.31
CA GLU A 38 -1.27 -19.86 7.36
C GLU A 38 -1.94 -21.14 6.85
N ASP A 39 -1.68 -21.54 5.61
CA ASP A 39 -2.10 -22.83 5.04
C ASP A 39 -0.88 -23.72 4.74
N THR A 40 -0.76 -24.79 5.50
CA THR A 40 0.36 -25.75 5.34
C THR A 40 0.42 -26.38 3.96
N ARG A 41 -0.73 -26.60 3.31
CA ARG A 41 -0.81 -27.20 1.96
C ARG A 41 -0.29 -26.24 0.91
N HIS A 42 -0.60 -24.94 1.06
CA HIS A 42 -0.11 -23.89 0.16
C HIS A 42 1.40 -23.72 0.36
N SER A 43 1.83 -23.57 1.59
CA SER A 43 3.24 -23.41 1.94
C SER A 43 4.09 -24.59 1.51
N LEU A 44 3.60 -25.84 1.62
CA LEU A 44 4.33 -27.02 1.16
C LEU A 44 4.66 -26.97 -0.34
N LYS A 45 3.80 -26.39 -1.20
CA LYS A 45 4.09 -26.26 -2.63
C LYS A 45 5.31 -25.35 -2.85
N LEU A 46 5.35 -24.21 -2.16
CA LEU A 46 6.48 -23.29 -2.21
C LEU A 46 7.76 -23.97 -1.69
N LEU A 47 7.68 -24.57 -0.50
CA LEU A 47 8.85 -25.14 0.17
C LEU A 47 9.44 -26.33 -0.59
N ASN A 48 8.61 -27.20 -1.14
CA ASN A 48 9.04 -28.33 -1.97
C ASN A 48 9.77 -27.86 -3.23
N ASN A 49 9.34 -26.75 -3.84
CA ASN A 49 10.02 -26.22 -5.04
C ASN A 49 11.47 -25.80 -4.77
N PHE A 50 11.82 -25.51 -3.50
CA PHE A 50 13.16 -25.11 -3.08
C PHE A 50 13.88 -26.15 -2.21
N ASP A 51 13.38 -27.39 -2.16
CA ASP A 51 13.92 -28.48 -1.31
C ASP A 51 14.01 -28.10 0.17
N ILE A 52 12.99 -27.43 0.71
CA ILE A 52 12.88 -27.06 2.11
C ILE A 52 11.95 -28.07 2.80
N LYS A 53 12.52 -28.90 3.71
CA LYS A 53 11.81 -30.03 4.37
C LYS A 53 11.52 -29.79 5.85
N ASN A 54 11.50 -28.55 6.27
CA ASN A 54 11.34 -28.19 7.69
C ASN A 54 9.90 -28.45 8.16
N LYS A 55 9.75 -28.68 9.47
CA LYS A 55 8.45 -28.92 10.09
C LYS A 55 7.60 -27.66 10.08
N LEU A 56 6.38 -27.79 9.54
CA LEU A 56 5.39 -26.71 9.51
C LEU A 56 4.53 -26.71 10.77
N ILE A 57 4.23 -25.51 11.24
CA ILE A 57 3.27 -25.27 12.31
C ILE A 57 2.17 -24.35 11.76
N PRO A 58 0.90 -24.81 11.71
CA PRO A 58 -0.21 -23.95 11.30
C PRO A 58 -0.32 -22.75 12.23
N TYR A 59 -0.32 -21.54 11.65
CA TYR A 59 -0.44 -20.29 12.37
C TYR A 59 -1.30 -19.32 11.56
N HIS A 60 -2.60 -19.26 11.87
CA HIS A 60 -3.61 -18.50 11.15
C HIS A 60 -4.52 -17.73 12.12
N LYS A 61 -5.28 -16.79 11.61
CA LYS A 61 -6.16 -15.89 12.39
C LYS A 61 -7.00 -16.57 13.49
N PHE A 62 -7.43 -17.83 13.27
CA PHE A 62 -8.30 -18.55 14.21
C PHE A 62 -7.53 -19.29 15.31
N ASN A 63 -6.23 -19.55 15.14
CA ASN A 63 -5.45 -20.31 16.12
C ASN A 63 -4.28 -19.51 16.71
N GLU A 64 -3.92 -18.34 16.16
CA GLU A 64 -2.74 -17.58 16.57
C GLU A 64 -2.68 -17.36 18.10
N LYS A 65 -3.80 -16.95 18.73
CA LYS A 65 -3.85 -16.75 20.21
C LYS A 65 -3.53 -18.03 21.00
N LYS A 66 -4.02 -19.20 20.55
CA LYS A 66 -3.79 -20.48 21.22
C LYS A 66 -2.36 -20.98 21.02
N SER A 67 -1.76 -20.67 19.85
CA SER A 67 -0.46 -21.15 19.45
C SER A 67 0.70 -20.38 20.10
N VAL A 68 0.50 -19.11 20.49
CA VAL A 68 1.54 -18.22 21.01
C VAL A 68 2.37 -18.86 22.13
N LYS A 69 1.73 -19.38 23.18
CA LYS A 69 2.44 -19.98 24.33
C LYS A 69 3.43 -21.08 23.92
N LYS A 70 3.01 -21.92 22.98
CA LYS A 70 3.86 -23.01 22.46
C LYS A 70 5.02 -22.47 21.63
N ILE A 71 4.76 -21.46 20.80
CA ILE A 71 5.76 -20.84 19.93
C ILE A 71 6.82 -20.11 20.78
N ILE A 72 6.39 -19.33 21.77
CA ILE A 72 7.30 -18.63 22.71
C ILE A 72 8.18 -19.64 23.46
N ARG A 73 7.63 -20.78 23.90
CA ARG A 73 8.42 -21.81 24.53
C ARG A 73 9.56 -22.31 23.62
N TYR A 74 9.26 -22.60 22.34
CA TYR A 74 10.30 -23.01 21.39
C TYR A 74 11.37 -21.93 21.19
N LEU A 75 10.98 -20.67 21.10
CA LEU A 75 11.92 -19.55 20.97
C LEU A 75 12.81 -19.42 22.21
N ASN A 76 12.26 -19.57 23.42
CA ASN A 76 13.01 -19.57 24.69
C ASN A 76 13.93 -20.77 24.82
N GLU A 77 13.58 -21.93 24.23
CA GLU A 77 14.45 -23.10 24.10
C GLU A 77 15.60 -22.85 23.08
N GLY A 78 15.67 -21.67 22.49
CA GLY A 78 16.71 -21.28 21.54
C GLY A 78 16.51 -21.80 20.13
N LYS A 79 15.29 -22.19 19.77
CA LYS A 79 14.93 -22.58 18.40
C LYS A 79 14.84 -21.38 17.48
N ILE A 80 15.11 -21.62 16.20
CA ILE A 80 14.95 -20.66 15.12
C ILE A 80 13.62 -20.91 14.42
N LEU A 81 12.72 -19.95 14.47
CA LEU A 81 11.42 -20.03 13.82
C LEU A 81 11.29 -19.00 12.71
N SER A 82 10.71 -19.41 11.59
CA SER A 82 10.30 -18.48 10.52
C SER A 82 8.80 -18.36 10.46
N LEU A 83 8.29 -17.15 10.28
CA LEU A 83 6.89 -16.87 9.97
C LEU A 83 6.78 -16.49 8.50
N ILE A 84 5.94 -17.19 7.75
CA ILE A 84 5.57 -16.88 6.37
C ILE A 84 4.05 -16.72 6.26
N SER A 85 3.61 -15.92 5.29
CA SER A 85 2.21 -15.86 4.82
C SER A 85 2.05 -16.67 3.53
N ASP A 86 0.82 -16.86 3.08
CA ASP A 86 0.53 -17.54 1.82
C ASP A 86 1.12 -16.79 0.62
N ALA A 87 1.22 -15.43 0.71
CA ALA A 87 1.85 -14.61 -0.32
C ALA A 87 2.35 -13.28 0.27
N GLY A 88 3.54 -12.85 -0.12
CA GLY A 88 4.09 -11.55 0.24
C GLY A 88 4.67 -11.46 1.65
N THR A 89 4.48 -10.32 2.30
CA THR A 89 5.09 -10.00 3.58
C THR A 89 4.14 -10.33 4.75
N PRO A 90 4.51 -11.21 5.69
CA PRO A 90 3.68 -11.57 6.83
C PRO A 90 3.29 -10.38 7.71
N ALA A 91 2.21 -10.52 8.47
CA ALA A 91 1.64 -9.51 9.37
C ALA A 91 1.07 -8.24 8.70
N LEU A 92 1.11 -8.14 7.37
CA LEU A 92 0.46 -7.06 6.60
C LEU A 92 -0.84 -7.55 5.98
N SER A 93 -1.94 -7.44 6.68
CA SER A 93 -3.27 -8.05 6.41
C SER A 93 -3.32 -9.56 6.62
N ASP A 94 -2.26 -10.14 7.15
CA ASP A 94 -2.05 -11.56 7.44
C ASP A 94 -1.80 -11.78 8.93
N PRO A 95 -1.86 -13.02 9.43
CA PRO A 95 -1.49 -13.37 10.79
C PRO A 95 -0.02 -13.03 11.09
N GLY A 96 0.28 -12.72 12.37
CA GLY A 96 1.65 -12.45 12.80
C GLY A 96 1.80 -11.39 13.88
N ASN A 97 0.93 -10.38 13.89
CA ASN A 97 1.04 -9.29 14.86
C ASN A 97 1.01 -9.77 16.33
N ILE A 98 0.25 -10.83 16.65
CA ILE A 98 0.15 -11.34 18.02
C ILE A 98 1.49 -11.94 18.46
N ILE A 99 2.11 -12.80 17.64
CA ILE A 99 3.39 -13.43 18.02
C ILE A 99 4.53 -12.40 18.02
N ILE A 100 4.55 -11.45 17.10
CA ILE A 100 5.53 -10.36 17.08
C ILE A 100 5.47 -9.56 18.37
N ASN A 101 4.27 -9.13 18.79
CA ASN A 101 4.10 -8.38 20.03
C ASN A 101 4.49 -9.21 21.28
N GLU A 102 4.22 -10.50 21.29
CA GLU A 102 4.62 -11.35 22.39
C GLU A 102 6.14 -11.56 22.44
N CYS A 103 6.80 -11.74 21.29
CA CYS A 103 8.27 -11.77 21.23
C CYS A 103 8.90 -10.47 21.74
N ILE A 104 8.30 -9.31 21.44
CA ILE A 104 8.77 -8.00 21.96
C ILE A 104 8.67 -7.96 23.48
N LYS A 105 7.56 -8.42 24.08
CA LYS A 105 7.37 -8.45 25.53
C LYS A 105 8.35 -9.39 26.24
N GLU A 106 8.64 -10.52 25.62
CA GLU A 106 9.54 -11.54 26.15
C GLU A 106 11.03 -11.28 25.81
N ASN A 107 11.36 -10.13 25.20
CA ASN A 107 12.71 -9.77 24.74
C ASN A 107 13.34 -10.82 23.81
N ILE A 108 12.54 -11.51 23.02
CA ILE A 108 12.99 -12.47 22.01
C ILE A 108 13.39 -11.70 20.74
N ASN A 109 14.53 -12.06 20.17
CA ASN A 109 15.01 -11.44 18.94
C ASN A 109 14.08 -11.69 17.77
N ILE A 110 13.78 -10.63 17.02
CA ILE A 110 12.99 -10.67 15.80
C ILE A 110 13.83 -10.14 14.64
N PHE A 111 13.88 -10.89 13.55
CA PHE A 111 14.62 -10.55 12.35
C PHE A 111 13.68 -10.46 11.15
N VAL A 112 13.96 -9.55 10.23
CA VAL A 112 13.22 -9.44 8.97
C VAL A 112 14.06 -9.96 7.81
N VAL A 113 13.42 -10.74 6.95
CA VAL A 113 13.93 -11.13 5.62
C VAL A 113 13.01 -10.49 4.59
N PRO A 114 13.32 -9.26 4.13
CA PRO A 114 12.49 -8.53 3.19
C PRO A 114 12.43 -9.24 1.83
N GLY A 115 11.34 -9.01 1.13
CA GLY A 115 11.10 -9.60 -0.17
C GLY A 115 9.84 -9.02 -0.83
N PRO A 116 9.14 -9.81 -1.66
CA PRO A 116 7.98 -9.36 -2.41
C PRO A 116 6.87 -8.79 -1.53
N SER A 117 6.24 -7.72 -2.04
CA SER A 117 5.05 -7.12 -1.43
C SER A 117 4.18 -6.48 -2.52
N SER A 118 2.94 -6.92 -2.61
CA SER A 118 1.97 -6.36 -3.55
C SER A 118 1.67 -4.89 -3.30
N VAL A 119 1.80 -4.42 -2.05
CA VAL A 119 1.60 -3.01 -1.67
C VAL A 119 2.65 -2.12 -2.32
N THR A 120 3.94 -2.44 -2.14
CA THR A 120 5.04 -1.65 -2.70
C THR A 120 5.12 -1.80 -4.22
N ALA A 121 4.89 -3.01 -4.76
CA ALA A 121 4.86 -3.25 -6.20
C ALA A 121 3.77 -2.43 -6.90
N ALA A 122 2.53 -2.46 -6.37
CA ALA A 122 1.43 -1.67 -6.93
C ALA A 122 1.70 -0.16 -6.82
N MET A 123 2.25 0.31 -5.70
CA MET A 123 2.58 1.72 -5.54
C MET A 123 3.63 2.18 -6.54
N SER A 124 4.70 1.41 -6.73
CA SER A 124 5.75 1.70 -7.72
C SER A 124 5.19 1.78 -9.14
N LEU A 125 4.27 0.87 -9.51
CA LEU A 125 3.65 0.83 -10.83
C LEU A 125 2.59 1.92 -11.03
N SER A 126 2.00 2.45 -9.98
CA SER A 126 0.88 3.41 -10.08
C SER A 126 1.30 4.76 -10.65
N GLY A 127 2.51 5.23 -10.35
CA GLY A 127 2.98 6.56 -10.70
C GLY A 127 2.32 7.69 -9.89
N PHE A 128 1.67 7.40 -8.75
CA PHE A 128 0.89 8.37 -7.96
C PHE A 128 1.66 9.07 -6.84
N GLY A 129 2.99 9.06 -6.90
CA GLY A 129 3.86 9.75 -5.95
C GLY A 129 4.36 8.84 -4.82
N GLU A 130 5.09 9.44 -3.86
CA GLU A 130 5.85 8.68 -2.86
C GLU A 130 5.08 8.38 -1.57
N LYS A 131 4.08 9.20 -1.25
CA LYS A 131 3.35 9.10 0.03
C LYS A 131 2.05 8.35 -0.16
N PHE A 132 1.87 7.30 0.63
CA PHE A 132 0.66 6.49 0.59
C PHE A 132 0.25 6.00 1.98
N THR A 133 -0.99 5.54 2.09
CA THR A 133 -1.54 4.80 3.23
C THR A 133 -2.11 3.48 2.75
N PHE A 134 -1.79 2.41 3.47
CA PHE A 134 -2.32 1.08 3.20
C PHE A 134 -3.46 0.75 4.16
N HIS A 135 -4.59 0.32 3.64
CA HIS A 135 -5.83 0.10 4.37
C HIS A 135 -6.27 -1.37 4.42
N GLY A 136 -5.48 -2.29 3.81
CA GLY A 136 -5.83 -3.70 3.75
C GLY A 136 -7.06 -3.98 2.88
N PHE A 137 -7.83 -5.00 3.24
CA PHE A 137 -9.03 -5.39 2.51
C PHE A 137 -10.18 -4.41 2.72
N LEU A 138 -10.84 -4.05 1.61
CA LEU A 138 -12.05 -3.24 1.65
C LEU A 138 -13.20 -3.99 2.35
N PRO A 139 -14.03 -3.30 3.16
CA PRO A 139 -15.22 -3.89 3.76
C PRO A 139 -16.14 -4.51 2.70
N LYS A 140 -16.80 -5.62 3.08
CA LYS A 140 -17.68 -6.38 2.18
C LYS A 140 -19.11 -5.87 2.17
N THR A 141 -19.55 -5.14 3.22
CA THR A 141 -20.89 -4.56 3.38
C THR A 141 -20.90 -3.10 2.96
N GLU A 142 -22.01 -2.60 2.43
CA GLU A 142 -22.15 -1.22 1.97
C GLU A 142 -21.94 -0.22 3.12
N ASN A 143 -22.59 -0.45 4.25
CA ASN A 143 -22.54 0.46 5.40
C ASN A 143 -21.12 0.66 5.95
N GLU A 144 -20.38 -0.43 6.11
CA GLU A 144 -18.98 -0.36 6.57
C GLU A 144 -18.08 0.28 5.52
N LEU A 145 -18.29 -0.05 4.23
CA LEU A 145 -17.54 0.53 3.12
C LEU A 145 -17.77 2.03 3.05
N GLU A 146 -19.02 2.50 3.10
CA GLU A 146 -19.33 3.93 3.10
C GLU A 146 -18.70 4.65 4.27
N LYS A 147 -18.83 4.10 5.49
CA LYS A 147 -18.21 4.66 6.70
C LYS A 147 -16.69 4.79 6.56
N ASN A 148 -16.06 3.78 5.96
CA ASN A 148 -14.61 3.76 5.75
C ASN A 148 -14.19 4.81 4.70
N LEU A 149 -14.78 4.76 3.49
CA LEU A 149 -14.41 5.66 2.40
C LEU A 149 -14.73 7.13 2.70
N LYS A 150 -15.79 7.40 3.47
CA LYS A 150 -16.13 8.76 3.92
C LYS A 150 -15.02 9.38 4.77
N LYS A 151 -14.34 8.58 5.63
CA LYS A 151 -13.19 9.04 6.42
C LYS A 151 -12.00 9.36 5.53
N LEU A 152 -11.80 8.58 4.46
CA LEU A 152 -10.65 8.69 3.56
C LEU A 152 -10.85 9.70 2.41
N LYS A 153 -12.05 10.23 2.24
CA LYS A 153 -12.40 11.15 1.13
C LYS A 153 -11.43 12.31 0.96
N ASN A 154 -10.93 12.85 2.07
CA ASN A 154 -10.06 14.03 2.06
C ASN A 154 -8.58 13.69 2.32
N ASP A 155 -8.21 12.41 2.29
CA ASP A 155 -6.83 12.01 2.47
C ASP A 155 -5.93 12.65 1.40
N LYS A 156 -4.75 13.09 1.84
CA LYS A 156 -3.77 13.82 1.01
C LYS A 156 -2.77 12.89 0.32
N TYR A 157 -2.77 11.61 0.68
CA TYR A 157 -1.85 10.59 0.17
C TYR A 157 -2.56 9.64 -0.78
N SER A 158 -1.79 8.83 -1.49
CA SER A 158 -2.33 7.70 -2.23
C SER A 158 -2.91 6.67 -1.26
N LEU A 159 -4.02 6.05 -1.65
CA LEU A 159 -4.70 5.03 -0.83
C LEU A 159 -4.52 3.68 -1.50
N ILE A 160 -4.09 2.67 -0.73
CA ILE A 160 -3.91 1.32 -1.24
C ILE A 160 -4.88 0.38 -0.54
N PHE A 161 -5.57 -0.45 -1.34
CA PHE A 161 -6.55 -1.41 -0.88
C PHE A 161 -6.34 -2.78 -1.53
N PHE A 162 -6.68 -3.83 -0.81
CA PHE A 162 -6.86 -5.16 -1.35
C PHE A 162 -8.34 -5.46 -1.59
N THR A 163 -8.65 -6.18 -2.65
CA THR A 163 -10.01 -6.65 -2.91
C THR A 163 -10.02 -7.89 -3.81
N PRO A 164 -10.95 -8.82 -3.59
CA PRO A 164 -11.20 -9.89 -4.56
C PRO A 164 -11.72 -9.28 -5.88
N ALA A 165 -11.19 -9.76 -7.00
CA ALA A 165 -11.48 -9.19 -8.31
C ALA A 165 -12.97 -9.25 -8.68
N ILE A 166 -13.69 -10.28 -8.24
CA ILE A 166 -15.12 -10.45 -8.49
C ILE A 166 -15.98 -9.30 -7.94
N LYS A 167 -15.47 -8.55 -6.95
CA LYS A 167 -16.19 -7.41 -6.33
C LYS A 167 -15.81 -6.05 -6.91
N ILE A 168 -14.97 -5.98 -7.92
CA ILE A 168 -14.43 -4.69 -8.41
C ILE A 168 -15.52 -3.71 -8.82
N ASN A 169 -16.54 -4.16 -9.57
CA ASN A 169 -17.63 -3.30 -10.01
C ASN A 169 -18.45 -2.72 -8.84
N PHE A 170 -18.62 -3.50 -7.79
CA PHE A 170 -19.23 -3.01 -6.55
C PHE A 170 -18.41 -1.85 -5.96
N TYR A 171 -17.10 -2.01 -5.84
CA TYR A 171 -16.23 -0.97 -5.26
C TYR A 171 -16.10 0.26 -6.17
N ILE A 172 -16.07 0.11 -7.50
CA ILE A 172 -16.02 1.24 -8.44
C ILE A 172 -17.18 2.21 -8.23
N LYS A 173 -18.41 1.73 -7.97
CA LYS A 173 -19.57 2.59 -7.67
C LYS A 173 -19.29 3.52 -6.49
N PHE A 174 -18.70 2.99 -5.43
CA PHE A 174 -18.37 3.75 -4.23
C PHE A 174 -17.16 4.66 -4.44
N PHE A 175 -16.16 4.23 -5.23
CA PHE A 175 -15.03 5.09 -5.56
C PHE A 175 -15.48 6.32 -6.36
N LYS A 176 -16.40 6.18 -7.31
CA LYS A 176 -17.00 7.32 -8.03
C LYS A 176 -17.69 8.28 -7.07
N LYS A 177 -18.41 7.78 -6.06
CA LYS A 177 -19.12 8.59 -5.06
C LYS A 177 -18.17 9.35 -4.12
N TYR A 178 -17.06 8.72 -3.68
CA TYR A 178 -16.20 9.27 -2.62
C TYR A 178 -14.88 9.86 -3.10
N PHE A 179 -14.35 9.41 -4.22
CA PHE A 179 -13.04 9.78 -4.75
C PHE A 179 -13.09 10.41 -6.14
N SER A 180 -14.24 11.00 -6.52
CA SER A 180 -14.37 11.75 -7.78
C SER A 180 -13.21 12.73 -7.98
N GLY A 181 -12.70 12.82 -9.21
CA GLY A 181 -11.58 13.66 -9.61
C GLY A 181 -10.20 13.10 -9.27
N ARG A 182 -10.10 11.87 -8.72
CA ARG A 182 -8.84 11.15 -8.51
C ARG A 182 -8.61 10.14 -9.63
N ASN A 183 -7.37 9.70 -9.79
CA ASN A 183 -7.03 8.61 -10.67
C ASN A 183 -6.99 7.29 -9.88
N ILE A 184 -7.23 6.19 -10.59
CA ILE A 184 -7.18 4.82 -10.06
C ILE A 184 -6.18 3.99 -10.87
N PHE A 185 -5.41 3.19 -10.18
CA PHE A 185 -4.60 2.11 -10.73
C PHE A 185 -5.06 0.79 -10.10
N ILE A 186 -5.36 -0.18 -10.94
CA ILE A 186 -5.78 -1.53 -10.53
C ILE A 186 -4.74 -2.50 -11.05
N ALA A 187 -4.03 -3.15 -10.14
CA ALA A 187 -3.12 -4.24 -10.44
C ALA A 187 -3.83 -5.57 -10.14
N ARG A 188 -3.98 -6.39 -11.18
CA ARG A 188 -4.62 -7.71 -11.08
C ARG A 188 -3.57 -8.78 -11.25
N GLU A 189 -3.56 -9.77 -10.33
CA GLU A 189 -2.74 -10.98 -10.42
C GLU A 189 -1.25 -10.67 -10.69
N MET A 190 -0.69 -9.67 -10.00
CA MET A 190 0.71 -9.25 -10.17
C MET A 190 1.66 -10.43 -10.07
N THR A 191 2.64 -10.47 -10.95
CA THR A 191 3.66 -11.52 -11.11
C THR A 191 3.12 -12.91 -11.53
N LYS A 192 1.79 -13.07 -11.69
CA LYS A 192 1.15 -14.32 -12.10
C LYS A 192 0.91 -14.35 -13.63
N LYS A 193 0.57 -15.51 -14.16
CA LYS A 193 0.32 -15.73 -15.62
C LYS A 193 -0.70 -14.76 -16.24
N HIS A 194 -1.68 -14.31 -15.47
CA HIS A 194 -2.75 -13.43 -15.93
C HIS A 194 -2.63 -12.01 -15.36
N GLU A 195 -1.41 -11.56 -15.16
CA GLU A 195 -1.09 -10.20 -14.72
C GLU A 195 -1.69 -9.17 -15.67
N THR A 196 -2.44 -8.20 -15.13
CA THR A 196 -3.08 -7.14 -15.90
C THR A 196 -3.14 -5.84 -15.10
N TYR A 197 -2.99 -4.71 -15.78
CA TYR A 197 -3.00 -3.39 -15.18
C TYR A 197 -4.00 -2.47 -15.85
N TYR A 198 -4.81 -1.78 -15.04
CA TYR A 198 -5.77 -0.79 -15.51
C TYR A 198 -5.46 0.58 -14.89
N ARG A 199 -5.48 1.63 -15.70
CA ARG A 199 -5.27 3.01 -15.27
C ARG A 199 -6.32 3.90 -15.86
N ASP A 200 -7.01 4.67 -15.02
CA ASP A 200 -8.03 5.59 -15.50
C ASP A 200 -8.28 6.71 -14.45
N ASN A 201 -9.07 7.68 -14.85
CA ASN A 201 -9.71 8.57 -13.89
C ASN A 201 -10.95 7.87 -13.30
N ILE A 202 -11.16 8.01 -11.98
CA ILE A 202 -12.27 7.34 -11.28
C ILE A 202 -13.63 7.69 -11.87
N ASP A 203 -13.82 8.91 -12.35
CA ASP A 203 -15.11 9.32 -12.91
C ASP A 203 -15.37 8.69 -14.30
N LYS A 204 -14.30 8.35 -15.03
CA LYS A 204 -14.35 7.79 -16.38
C LYS A 204 -14.30 6.26 -16.42
N ILE A 205 -13.70 5.61 -15.41
CA ILE A 205 -13.53 4.16 -15.42
C ILE A 205 -14.86 3.45 -15.68
N VAL A 206 -14.85 2.57 -16.69
CA VAL A 206 -15.98 1.73 -17.05
C VAL A 206 -16.01 0.51 -16.15
N MET A 207 -17.20 -0.03 -15.90
CA MET A 207 -17.35 -1.31 -15.21
C MET A 207 -16.90 -2.44 -16.12
N PHE A 208 -16.38 -3.49 -15.54
CA PHE A 208 -15.98 -4.68 -16.26
C PHE A 208 -17.21 -5.50 -16.65
N ASP A 209 -17.39 -5.80 -17.93
CA ASP A 209 -18.52 -6.56 -18.44
C ASP A 209 -18.48 -8.03 -17.99
N ILE A 210 -17.26 -8.58 -17.84
CA ILE A 210 -17.01 -9.94 -17.38
C ILE A 210 -16.46 -9.90 -15.95
N PRO A 211 -16.97 -10.72 -15.03
CA PRO A 211 -16.42 -10.81 -13.69
C PRO A 211 -14.94 -11.17 -13.70
N LEU A 212 -14.11 -10.28 -13.16
CA LEU A 212 -12.69 -10.57 -13.01
C LEU A 212 -12.47 -11.64 -11.95
N LYS A 213 -11.50 -12.53 -12.19
CA LYS A 213 -11.05 -13.54 -11.23
C LYS A 213 -9.70 -13.14 -10.64
N GLY A 214 -9.43 -13.62 -9.43
CA GLY A 214 -8.16 -13.43 -8.74
C GLY A 214 -8.18 -12.26 -7.73
N GLU A 215 -7.01 -11.73 -7.45
CA GLU A 215 -6.78 -10.71 -6.44
C GLU A 215 -6.40 -9.38 -7.08
N LEU A 216 -6.88 -8.30 -6.49
CA LEU A 216 -6.54 -6.94 -6.93
C LEU A 216 -5.86 -6.18 -5.81
N THR A 217 -4.81 -5.45 -6.18
CA THR A 217 -4.29 -4.34 -5.41
C THR A 217 -4.68 -3.05 -6.11
N ILE A 218 -5.43 -2.21 -5.42
CA ILE A 218 -5.96 -0.95 -5.96
C ILE A 218 -5.19 0.20 -5.33
N VAL A 219 -4.71 1.12 -6.15
CA VAL A 219 -4.12 2.38 -5.72
C VAL A 219 -4.98 3.53 -6.23
N ILE A 220 -5.42 4.39 -5.32
CA ILE A 220 -6.13 5.61 -5.64
C ILE A 220 -5.18 6.79 -5.43
N SER A 221 -5.03 7.65 -6.43
CA SER A 221 -4.12 8.80 -6.36
C SER A 221 -4.49 9.77 -5.23
N PRO A 222 -3.56 10.61 -4.78
CA PRO A 222 -3.91 11.74 -3.92
C PRO A 222 -5.00 12.59 -4.57
N LYS A 223 -5.74 13.33 -3.76
CA LYS A 223 -6.67 14.31 -4.30
C LYS A 223 -5.89 15.31 -5.16
N ILE A 224 -6.16 15.32 -6.47
CA ILE A 224 -5.54 16.27 -7.38
C ILE A 224 -5.97 17.67 -6.90
N LYS A 225 -5.02 18.49 -6.49
CA LYS A 225 -5.30 19.91 -6.31
C LYS A 225 -5.70 20.38 -7.70
N LYS A 226 -6.97 20.70 -7.90
CA LYS A 226 -7.38 21.38 -9.14
C LYS A 226 -6.52 22.63 -9.21
N ASP A 227 -5.64 22.72 -10.20
CA ASP A 227 -5.09 24.01 -10.57
C ASP A 227 -6.29 24.92 -10.74
N LEU A 228 -6.19 26.11 -10.16
CA LEU A 228 -7.29 27.07 -10.23
C LEU A 228 -7.72 27.17 -11.69
N PRO A 229 -9.04 27.15 -11.98
CA PRO A 229 -9.52 27.28 -13.35
C PRO A 229 -8.82 28.47 -14.01
N THR A 230 -8.42 28.33 -15.25
CA THR A 230 -7.75 29.39 -16.03
C THR A 230 -8.54 30.73 -16.02
N SER A 231 -9.86 30.66 -15.82
CA SER A 231 -10.72 31.82 -15.57
C SER A 231 -10.34 32.61 -14.30
N ASN A 232 -9.75 31.99 -13.30
CA ASN A 232 -9.26 32.71 -12.11
C ASN A 232 -7.89 33.34 -12.31
N TYR A 233 -7.08 32.83 -13.26
CA TYR A 233 -5.79 33.46 -13.58
C TYR A 233 -5.94 34.84 -14.18
N SER A 234 -6.94 35.10 -15.01
CA SER A 234 -7.22 36.45 -15.53
C SER A 234 -7.59 37.44 -14.42
N LYS A 235 -8.35 37.00 -13.40
CA LYS A 235 -8.67 37.84 -12.24
C LYS A 235 -7.42 38.12 -11.40
N ILE A 236 -6.56 37.12 -11.22
CA ILE A 236 -5.31 37.26 -10.47
C ILE A 236 -4.33 38.17 -11.23
N GLU A 237 -4.20 38.00 -12.53
CA GLU A 237 -3.38 38.87 -13.36
C GLU A 237 -3.84 40.34 -13.28
N LYS A 238 -5.15 40.60 -13.34
CA LYS A 238 -5.71 41.94 -13.10
C LYS A 238 -5.40 42.48 -11.71
N GLN A 239 -5.44 41.64 -10.67
CA GLN A 239 -5.06 42.04 -9.31
C GLN A 239 -3.57 42.38 -9.23
N VAL A 240 -2.68 41.54 -9.79
CA VAL A 240 -1.24 41.80 -9.85
C VAL A 240 -0.97 43.15 -10.54
N LYS A 241 -1.55 43.39 -11.69
CA LYS A 241 -1.43 44.68 -12.40
C LYS A 241 -1.92 45.86 -11.55
N LYS A 242 -3.06 45.70 -10.86
CA LYS A 242 -3.61 46.74 -9.96
C LYS A 242 -2.67 47.09 -8.82
N TYR A 243 -2.08 46.11 -8.18
CA TYR A 243 -1.15 46.35 -7.05
C TYR A 243 0.21 46.85 -7.53
N ALA A 244 0.72 46.33 -8.66
CA ALA A 244 1.95 46.83 -9.27
C ALA A 244 1.86 48.30 -9.67
N LYS A 245 0.73 48.74 -10.23
CA LYS A 245 0.46 50.18 -10.52
C LYS A 245 0.45 51.07 -9.27
N LYS A 246 0.15 50.51 -8.11
CA LYS A 246 0.16 51.19 -6.80
C LYS A 246 1.51 51.11 -6.08
N SER A 247 2.58 50.77 -6.80
CA SER A 247 3.97 50.69 -6.28
C SER A 247 4.19 49.69 -5.18
N TYR A 248 3.31 48.66 -5.02
CA TYR A 248 3.55 47.59 -4.10
C TYR A 248 4.73 46.71 -4.55
N THR A 249 5.56 46.28 -3.58
CA THR A 249 6.65 45.35 -3.90
C THR A 249 6.12 43.96 -4.31
N VAL A 250 6.90 43.22 -5.11
CA VAL A 250 6.51 41.87 -5.51
C VAL A 250 6.22 40.95 -4.30
N LYS A 251 6.95 41.14 -3.17
CA LYS A 251 6.74 40.41 -1.95
C LYS A 251 5.37 40.72 -1.33
N ASP A 252 4.97 41.99 -1.30
CA ASP A 252 3.67 42.41 -0.78
C ASP A 252 2.52 41.91 -1.65
N ILE A 253 2.66 41.99 -2.97
CA ILE A 253 1.68 41.45 -3.94
C ILE A 253 1.47 39.95 -3.73
N ILE A 254 2.56 39.19 -3.61
CA ILE A 254 2.49 37.75 -3.33
C ILE A 254 1.76 37.52 -2.01
N LYS A 255 2.11 38.22 -0.93
CA LYS A 255 1.50 38.08 0.39
C LYS A 255 0.00 38.40 0.38
N LEU A 256 -0.40 39.50 -0.27
CA LEU A 256 -1.79 39.94 -0.36
C LEU A 256 -2.66 38.98 -1.17
N ILE A 257 -2.15 38.50 -2.31
CA ILE A 257 -2.91 37.62 -3.21
C ILE A 257 -2.97 36.20 -2.66
N THR A 258 -1.88 35.65 -2.09
CA THR A 258 -1.88 34.32 -1.50
C THR A 258 -2.76 34.23 -0.25
N LYS A 259 -2.92 35.31 0.51
CA LYS A 259 -3.82 35.35 1.68
C LYS A 259 -5.30 35.23 1.27
N LYS A 260 -5.68 35.72 0.10
CA LYS A 260 -7.07 35.75 -0.39
C LYS A 260 -7.39 34.63 -1.38
N ASN A 261 -6.38 34.10 -2.06
CA ASN A 261 -6.54 33.11 -3.12
C ASN A 261 -5.50 32.01 -2.93
N ASN A 262 -5.92 30.75 -3.06
CA ASN A 262 -4.99 29.61 -2.92
C ASN A 262 -4.16 29.41 -4.22
N VAL A 263 -3.34 30.41 -4.57
CA VAL A 263 -2.53 30.46 -5.79
C VAL A 263 -1.06 30.26 -5.46
N PRO A 264 -0.32 29.40 -6.18
CA PRO A 264 1.12 29.26 -6.01
C PRO A 264 1.86 30.59 -6.20
N LYS A 265 2.79 30.90 -5.31
CA LYS A 265 3.60 32.12 -5.36
C LYS A 265 4.29 32.32 -6.71
N LYS A 266 4.74 31.24 -7.35
CA LYS A 266 5.40 31.24 -8.67
C LYS A 266 4.51 31.84 -9.78
N ILE A 267 3.21 31.57 -9.75
CA ILE A 267 2.26 32.09 -10.74
C ILE A 267 2.10 33.61 -10.60
N ILE A 268 1.95 34.09 -9.36
CA ILE A 268 1.84 35.54 -9.09
C ILE A 268 3.12 36.24 -9.51
N TYR A 269 4.28 35.65 -9.21
CA TYR A 269 5.58 36.18 -9.62
C TYR A 269 5.72 36.26 -11.15
N ASN A 270 5.32 35.22 -11.88
CA ASN A 270 5.34 35.21 -13.34
C ASN A 270 4.44 36.32 -13.95
N PHE A 271 3.25 36.54 -13.39
CA PHE A 271 2.38 37.65 -13.83
C PHE A 271 2.99 39.02 -13.55
N TYR A 272 3.70 39.16 -12.41
CA TYR A 272 4.40 40.41 -12.11
C TYR A 272 5.55 40.70 -13.09
N LEU A 273 6.35 39.67 -13.42
CA LEU A 273 7.44 39.79 -14.41
C LEU A 273 6.92 40.14 -15.79
N LYS A 274 5.79 39.54 -16.22
CA LYS A 274 5.13 39.84 -17.48
C LYS A 274 4.62 41.27 -17.56
N TYR A 275 4.29 41.87 -16.41
CA TYR A 275 3.85 43.25 -16.34
C TYR A 275 5.01 44.27 -16.36
N LYS A 276 6.20 43.90 -15.85
CA LYS A 276 7.38 44.77 -15.81
C LYS A 276 8.17 44.81 -17.14
N LYS A 277 7.92 43.82 -18.05
CA LYS A 277 8.39 43.87 -19.41
C LYS A 277 7.47 44.78 -20.25
#